data_f5ffe0cdd4120c24f1a1ef818769799c
#
_entry.id   f5ffe0cdd4120c24f1a1ef818769799c
#
_cell.length_a   1.000
_cell.length_b   1.000
_cell.length_c   1.000
_cell.angle_alpha   90.00
_cell.angle_beta   90.00
_cell.angle_gamma   90.00
#
_symmetry.space_group_name_H-M   'P 1'
#
loop_
_entity.id
_entity.type
_entity.pdbx_description
1 polymer ?
#
loop_
_entity_poly.entity_id
_entity_poly.type
_entity_poly.pdbx_seq_one_letter_code
_entity_poly.pdbx_strand_id
1 'polypeptide(L)'
;TYSAHIFTIFEPNKLNDRLMRSFNWQHKDWPDFKFEITNLEKYLLQFYERVGHVSGILKAIPEDMQTETLLEIMVAEAVKTSEIEGEFLSRKDVLSSIKKNLGLVTPTGSKDIRSEGISSLMIDVRNSFRNPLTEQSLFDWHIMLLSHVKGVEIGKWRTHPEPMQVVSGALGKEKVHFEAPPSHSVPEEMKKYIRWFNDTAPGGSKEIKSGPVRSAISHLYFESIHPFEDGNGRIGRAIAEKALSQGIGR
;
A
#
# COMPACT_ATOMS: atom_id res chain seq x y z
N THR A 1 4.96 -0.09 17.22
CA THR A 1 4.84 1.28 17.77
C THR A 1 5.11 2.39 16.74
N TYR A 2 5.15 2.09 15.44
CA TYR A 2 5.39 3.08 14.37
C TYR A 2 4.14 3.45 13.55
N SER A 3 2.98 2.84 13.81
CA SER A 3 1.73 3.12 13.07
C SER A 3 1.02 4.42 13.49
N ALA A 4 1.48 5.09 14.55
CA ALA A 4 0.75 6.23 15.13
C ALA A 4 1.12 7.61 14.56
N HIS A 5 2.10 7.73 13.65
CA HIS A 5 2.65 9.03 13.24
C HIS A 5 2.19 9.56 11.89
N ILE A 6 1.41 8.83 11.12
CA ILE A 6 0.93 9.28 9.80
C ILE A 6 -0.37 10.10 9.89
N PHE A 7 -1.09 10.05 11.00
CA PHE A 7 -2.39 10.72 11.17
C PHE A 7 -2.35 12.17 11.69
N THR A 8 -1.17 12.78 11.84
CA THR A 8 -1.04 14.12 12.47
C THR A 8 -1.05 15.30 11.47
N ILE A 9 -1.42 15.09 10.20
CA ILE A 9 -1.44 16.18 9.19
C ILE A 9 -2.81 16.91 9.15
N PHE A 10 -3.84 16.42 9.81
CA PHE A 10 -5.10 17.13 9.95
C PHE A 10 -5.34 17.48 11.42
N GLU A 11 -4.93 18.69 11.85
CA GLU A 11 -5.45 19.26 13.08
C GLU A 11 -6.93 19.65 12.86
N PRO A 12 -7.90 19.00 13.54
CA PRO A 12 -9.24 19.53 13.58
C PRO A 12 -9.22 20.81 14.43
N ASN A 13 -9.77 21.88 13.88
CA ASN A 13 -10.01 23.12 14.62
C ASN A 13 -10.57 22.82 16.01
N LYS A 14 -9.92 23.36 17.04
CA LYS A 14 -10.30 23.28 18.46
C LYS A 14 -11.60 24.07 18.75
N LEU A 15 -12.72 23.67 18.16
CA LEU A 15 -14.03 24.14 18.60
C LEU A 15 -15.00 22.96 18.67
N ASN A 16 -15.41 22.63 19.90
CA ASN A 16 -16.40 21.63 20.29
C ASN A 16 -15.92 20.18 20.47
N ASP A 17 -15.23 19.94 21.55
CA ASP A 17 -14.80 18.64 22.08
C ASP A 17 -15.97 17.75 22.61
N ARG A 18 -17.20 17.95 22.13
CA ARG A 18 -18.42 17.22 22.51
C ARG A 18 -19.26 16.68 21.36
N LEU A 19 -18.85 16.86 20.11
CA LEU A 19 -19.55 16.28 18.96
C LEU A 19 -18.78 15.04 18.50
N MET A 20 -19.46 13.91 18.56
CA MET A 20 -19.08 12.57 18.11
C MET A 20 -17.87 12.56 17.17
N ARG A 21 -16.80 11.83 17.54
CA ARG A 21 -15.65 11.59 16.66
C ARG A 21 -16.17 10.97 15.36
N SER A 22 -16.23 11.77 14.30
CA SER A 22 -16.55 11.26 12.97
C SER A 22 -15.24 10.87 12.27
N PHE A 23 -15.25 9.70 11.65
CA PHE A 23 -14.14 9.24 10.81
C PHE A 23 -14.19 9.90 9.44
N ASN A 24 -13.07 9.92 8.71
CA ASN A 24 -12.97 10.63 7.42
C ASN A 24 -14.06 10.21 6.41
N TRP A 25 -14.38 8.93 6.33
CA TRP A 25 -15.42 8.41 5.42
C TRP A 25 -16.86 8.84 5.79
N GLN A 26 -17.07 9.37 6.99
CA GLN A 26 -18.36 9.90 7.45
C GLN A 26 -18.57 11.37 7.12
N HIS A 27 -17.53 12.05 6.63
CA HIS A 27 -17.64 13.45 6.23
C HIS A 27 -18.38 13.62 4.89
N LYS A 28 -19.08 14.77 4.72
CA LYS A 28 -19.91 15.03 3.51
C LYS A 28 -19.06 15.11 2.23
N ASP A 29 -17.79 15.49 2.36
CA ASP A 29 -16.85 15.66 1.25
C ASP A 29 -16.01 14.39 0.98
N TRP A 30 -16.31 13.28 1.66
CA TRP A 30 -15.71 12.00 1.33
C TRP A 30 -16.14 11.49 -0.05
N PRO A 31 -15.24 11.04 -0.90
CA PRO A 31 -13.77 10.94 -0.77
C PRO A 31 -13.03 12.09 -1.51
N ASP A 32 -13.45 13.33 -1.39
CA ASP A 32 -12.83 14.48 -2.05
C ASP A 32 -11.60 14.94 -1.25
N PHE A 33 -10.45 14.36 -1.53
CA PHE A 33 -9.17 14.68 -0.87
C PHE A 33 -8.64 16.02 -1.39
N LYS A 34 -8.62 17.02 -0.52
CA LYS A 34 -8.02 18.33 -0.80
C LYS A 34 -6.59 18.38 -0.29
N PHE A 35 -5.69 18.94 -1.09
CA PHE A 35 -4.29 19.13 -0.72
C PHE A 35 -3.74 20.45 -1.28
N GLU A 36 -2.79 21.03 -0.57
CA GLU A 36 -2.09 22.25 -0.98
C GLU A 36 -0.62 21.91 -1.29
N ILE A 37 -0.23 22.09 -2.55
CA ILE A 37 1.13 21.78 -3.00
C ILE A 37 2.15 22.74 -2.39
N THR A 38 1.80 23.99 -2.18
CA THR A 38 2.69 25.05 -1.67
C THR A 38 3.43 24.62 -0.39
N ASN A 39 2.72 23.96 0.52
CA ASN A 39 3.31 23.45 1.78
C ASN A 39 4.20 22.23 1.57
N LEU A 40 4.15 21.60 0.40
CA LEU A 40 4.87 20.36 0.07
C LEU A 40 6.05 20.60 -0.88
N GLU A 41 6.15 21.77 -1.51
CA GLU A 41 7.14 22.06 -2.58
C GLU A 41 8.57 21.69 -2.19
N LYS A 42 9.02 22.10 -0.99
CA LYS A 42 10.36 21.79 -0.49
C LYS A 42 10.61 20.27 -0.44
N TYR A 43 9.64 19.50 0.03
CA TYR A 43 9.77 18.05 0.18
C TYR A 43 9.70 17.36 -1.18
N LEU A 44 8.86 17.85 -2.09
CA LEU A 44 8.77 17.34 -3.46
C LEU A 44 10.08 17.58 -4.22
N LEU A 45 10.68 18.77 -4.10
CA LEU A 45 11.99 19.07 -4.72
C LEU A 45 13.07 18.12 -4.19
N GLN A 46 13.16 17.95 -2.87
CA GLN A 46 14.11 17.01 -2.25
C GLN A 46 13.86 15.55 -2.69
N PHE A 47 12.61 15.15 -2.85
CA PHE A 47 12.26 13.82 -3.34
C PHE A 47 12.77 13.62 -4.77
N TYR A 48 12.44 14.53 -5.70
CA TYR A 48 12.85 14.41 -7.10
C TYR A 48 14.35 14.53 -7.28
N GLU A 49 15.03 15.36 -6.51
CA GLU A 49 16.50 15.43 -6.46
C GLU A 49 17.10 14.07 -6.09
N ARG A 50 16.62 13.44 -5.02
CA ARG A 50 17.07 12.10 -4.59
C ARG A 50 16.78 11.03 -5.63
N VAL A 51 15.58 11.05 -6.22
CA VAL A 51 15.22 10.12 -7.31
C VAL A 51 16.17 10.29 -8.51
N GLY A 52 16.47 11.53 -8.88
CA GLY A 52 17.43 11.81 -9.95
C GLY A 52 18.84 11.30 -9.62
N HIS A 53 19.30 11.55 -8.41
CA HIS A 53 20.62 11.10 -7.94
C HIS A 53 20.74 9.56 -7.94
N VAL A 54 19.81 8.85 -7.30
CA VAL A 54 19.80 7.37 -7.29
C VAL A 54 19.71 6.79 -8.70
N SER A 55 18.89 7.40 -9.56
CA SER A 55 18.75 6.96 -10.95
C SER A 55 20.03 7.16 -11.75
N GLY A 56 20.75 8.25 -11.49
CA GLY A 56 22.05 8.50 -12.12
C GLY A 56 23.09 7.46 -11.71
N ILE A 57 23.17 7.14 -10.41
CA ILE A 57 24.06 6.10 -9.88
C ILE A 57 23.73 4.73 -10.53
N LEU A 58 22.46 4.33 -10.52
CA LEU A 58 22.04 3.04 -11.08
C LEU A 58 22.39 2.92 -12.57
N LYS A 59 22.26 3.99 -13.34
CA LYS A 59 22.65 3.99 -14.77
C LYS A 59 24.15 3.93 -15.00
N ALA A 60 24.96 4.32 -14.03
CA ALA A 60 26.41 4.38 -14.14
C ALA A 60 27.11 3.06 -13.76
N ILE A 61 26.44 2.16 -13.03
CA ILE A 61 27.01 0.87 -12.66
C ILE A 61 26.71 -0.20 -13.72
N PRO A 62 27.54 -1.27 -13.82
CA PRO A 62 27.33 -2.39 -14.74
C PRO A 62 25.96 -3.07 -14.56
N GLU A 63 25.43 -3.65 -15.63
CA GLU A 63 24.06 -4.21 -15.66
C GLU A 63 23.83 -5.35 -14.65
N ASP A 64 24.83 -6.18 -14.45
CA ASP A 64 24.83 -7.23 -13.42
C ASP A 64 24.69 -6.63 -12.01
N MET A 65 25.44 -5.58 -11.70
CA MET A 65 25.33 -4.86 -10.44
C MET A 65 24.00 -4.11 -10.28
N GLN A 66 23.42 -3.61 -11.38
CA GLN A 66 22.07 -3.02 -11.35
C GLN A 66 21.05 -4.06 -10.92
N THR A 67 21.12 -5.27 -11.50
CA THR A 67 20.22 -6.38 -11.18
C THR A 67 20.36 -6.81 -9.72
N GLU A 68 21.58 -6.98 -9.22
CA GLU A 68 21.82 -7.33 -7.81
C GLU A 68 21.28 -6.24 -6.85
N THR A 69 21.54 -4.96 -7.17
CA THR A 69 21.06 -3.85 -6.36
C THR A 69 19.52 -3.82 -6.30
N LEU A 70 18.85 -4.04 -7.43
CA LEU A 70 17.39 -4.10 -7.48
C LEU A 70 16.84 -5.28 -6.66
N LEU A 71 17.48 -6.44 -6.74
CA LEU A 71 17.10 -7.60 -5.93
C LEU A 71 17.21 -7.30 -4.43
N GLU A 72 18.31 -6.69 -3.99
CA GLU A 72 18.51 -6.32 -2.58
C GLU A 72 17.48 -5.28 -2.09
N ILE A 73 17.11 -4.31 -2.93
CA ILE A 73 16.05 -3.34 -2.62
C ILE A 73 14.71 -4.06 -2.46
N MET A 74 14.35 -4.93 -3.39
CA MET A 74 13.10 -5.70 -3.33
C MET A 74 13.05 -6.60 -2.07
N VAL A 75 14.16 -7.25 -1.72
CA VAL A 75 14.26 -8.06 -0.51
C VAL A 75 14.07 -7.20 0.74
N ALA A 76 14.74 -6.05 0.81
CA ALA A 76 14.64 -5.15 1.95
C ALA A 76 13.20 -4.64 2.14
N GLU A 77 12.52 -4.32 1.05
CA GLU A 77 11.14 -3.86 1.06
C GLU A 77 10.17 -4.96 1.48
N ALA A 78 10.29 -6.17 0.91
CA ALA A 78 9.47 -7.32 1.26
C ALA A 78 9.59 -7.70 2.75
N VAL A 79 10.82 -7.74 3.26
CA VAL A 79 11.07 -8.01 4.68
C VAL A 79 10.47 -6.89 5.54
N LYS A 80 10.69 -5.62 5.18
CA LYS A 80 10.24 -4.50 5.99
C LYS A 80 8.72 -4.34 5.99
N THR A 81 8.06 -4.52 4.85
CA THR A 81 6.60 -4.45 4.79
C THR A 81 5.93 -5.57 5.61
N SER A 82 6.53 -6.76 5.64
CA SER A 82 6.06 -7.88 6.47
C SER A 82 6.32 -7.66 7.96
N GLU A 83 7.51 -7.11 8.32
CA GLU A 83 7.86 -6.77 9.70
C GLU A 83 6.90 -5.75 10.33
N ILE A 84 6.42 -4.78 9.55
CA ILE A 84 5.41 -3.79 9.99
C ILE A 84 4.13 -4.49 10.47
N GLU A 85 3.75 -5.58 9.81
CA GLU A 85 2.58 -6.41 10.17
C GLU A 85 2.89 -7.50 11.21
N GLY A 86 4.11 -7.49 11.76
CA GLY A 86 4.52 -8.48 12.76
C GLY A 86 5.01 -9.81 12.18
N GLU A 87 5.14 -9.93 10.86
CA GLU A 87 5.69 -11.10 10.19
C GLU A 87 7.18 -10.95 9.96
N PHE A 88 7.97 -11.78 10.63
CA PHE A 88 9.43 -11.80 10.48
C PHE A 88 9.85 -12.84 9.45
N LEU A 89 10.29 -12.38 8.28
CA LEU A 89 10.72 -13.20 7.16
C LEU A 89 12.23 -13.30 7.06
N SER A 90 12.72 -14.46 6.63
CA SER A 90 14.13 -14.66 6.31
C SER A 90 14.50 -13.93 5.01
N ARG A 91 15.50 -13.03 5.04
CA ARG A 91 16.04 -12.39 3.83
C ARG A 91 16.45 -13.42 2.76
N LYS A 92 17.02 -14.55 3.19
CA LYS A 92 17.45 -15.63 2.29
C LYS A 92 16.26 -16.26 1.56
N ASP A 93 15.18 -16.52 2.27
CA ASP A 93 13.97 -17.12 1.68
C ASP A 93 13.27 -16.16 0.73
N VAL A 94 13.16 -14.88 1.11
CA VAL A 94 12.62 -13.81 0.25
C VAL A 94 13.47 -13.65 -1.01
N LEU A 95 14.81 -13.59 -0.90
CA LEU A 95 15.71 -13.47 -2.05
C LEU A 95 15.57 -14.69 -3.00
N SER A 96 15.51 -15.90 -2.42
CA SER A 96 15.31 -17.13 -3.20
C SER A 96 13.97 -17.09 -3.96
N SER A 97 12.90 -16.64 -3.30
CA SER A 97 11.57 -16.51 -3.91
C SER A 97 11.53 -15.46 -5.03
N ILE A 98 12.17 -14.30 -4.81
CA ILE A 98 12.26 -13.24 -5.83
C ILE A 98 13.06 -13.76 -7.05
N LYS A 99 14.22 -14.37 -6.84
CA LYS A 99 15.05 -14.92 -7.94
C LYS A 99 14.30 -15.99 -8.74
N LYS A 100 13.57 -16.88 -8.06
CA LYS A 100 12.72 -17.91 -8.69
C LYS A 100 11.64 -17.26 -9.57
N ASN A 101 10.90 -16.31 -9.04
CA ASN A 101 9.80 -15.64 -9.74
C ASN A 101 10.28 -14.78 -10.92
N LEU A 102 11.53 -14.32 -10.89
CA LEU A 102 12.18 -13.61 -12.01
C LEU A 102 12.87 -14.57 -13.00
N GLY A 103 12.84 -15.88 -12.78
CA GLY A 103 13.49 -16.85 -13.65
C GLY A 103 15.01 -16.84 -13.60
N LEU A 104 15.62 -16.26 -12.57
CA LEU A 104 17.08 -16.11 -12.43
C LEU A 104 17.78 -17.34 -11.86
N VAL A 105 17.03 -18.27 -11.26
CA VAL A 105 17.55 -19.53 -10.70
C VAL A 105 16.57 -20.67 -10.90
N THR A 106 17.10 -21.89 -11.01
CA THR A 106 16.28 -23.11 -10.99
C THR A 106 15.62 -23.26 -9.62
N PRO A 107 14.33 -23.64 -9.54
CA PRO A 107 13.61 -23.70 -8.28
C PRO A 107 14.19 -24.74 -7.31
N THR A 108 15.05 -24.33 -6.41
CA THR A 108 15.26 -25.00 -5.14
C THR A 108 14.35 -24.26 -4.15
N GLY A 109 13.15 -24.83 -3.90
CA GLY A 109 12.06 -24.10 -3.29
C GLY A 109 12.43 -23.42 -1.97
N SER A 110 12.09 -22.14 -1.85
CA SER A 110 11.84 -21.57 -0.54
C SER A 110 10.73 -22.38 0.13
N LYS A 111 10.94 -22.82 1.36
CA LYS A 111 9.94 -23.57 2.12
C LYS A 111 8.95 -22.65 2.83
N ASP A 112 9.21 -21.35 2.85
CA ASP A 112 8.35 -20.35 3.52
C ASP A 112 7.37 -19.74 2.51
N ILE A 113 6.14 -20.22 2.57
CA ILE A 113 5.04 -19.77 1.72
C ILE A 113 4.72 -18.26 1.89
N ARG A 114 5.01 -17.67 3.05
CA ARG A 114 4.84 -16.23 3.31
C ARG A 114 5.84 -15.43 2.47
N SER A 115 7.10 -15.88 2.48
CA SER A 115 8.15 -15.30 1.63
C SER A 115 7.81 -15.41 0.14
N GLU A 116 7.16 -16.50 -0.28
CA GLU A 116 6.70 -16.71 -1.65
C GLU A 116 5.55 -15.74 -2.00
N GLY A 117 4.58 -15.57 -1.10
CA GLY A 117 3.42 -14.69 -1.29
C GLY A 117 3.81 -13.22 -1.44
N ILE A 118 4.60 -12.68 -0.51
CA ILE A 118 5.04 -11.28 -0.58
C ILE A 118 5.93 -11.01 -1.79
N SER A 119 6.80 -11.96 -2.15
CA SER A 119 7.66 -11.83 -3.32
C SER A 119 6.85 -11.80 -4.61
N SER A 120 5.81 -12.64 -4.72
CA SER A 120 4.91 -12.66 -5.88
C SER A 120 4.13 -11.36 -6.02
N LEU A 121 3.59 -10.83 -4.92
CA LEU A 121 2.92 -9.54 -4.89
C LEU A 121 3.83 -8.41 -5.40
N MET A 122 5.04 -8.29 -4.88
CA MET A 122 5.95 -7.21 -5.27
C MET A 122 6.36 -7.29 -6.74
N ILE A 123 6.61 -8.51 -7.24
CA ILE A 123 6.96 -8.71 -8.65
C ILE A 123 5.78 -8.38 -9.56
N ASP A 124 4.56 -8.80 -9.19
CA ASP A 124 3.38 -8.48 -9.96
C ASP A 124 3.12 -6.98 -10.03
N VAL A 125 3.18 -6.27 -8.89
CA VAL A 125 3.06 -4.81 -8.82
C VAL A 125 4.08 -4.13 -9.72
N ARG A 126 5.36 -4.57 -9.67
CA ARG A 126 6.44 -4.03 -10.50
C ARG A 126 6.19 -4.27 -11.98
N ASN A 127 5.73 -5.44 -12.37
CA ASN A 127 5.50 -5.79 -13.78
C ASN A 127 4.24 -5.15 -14.33
N SER A 128 3.23 -4.94 -13.48
CA SER A 128 1.90 -4.45 -13.86
C SER A 128 1.66 -2.97 -13.49
N PHE A 129 2.67 -2.21 -13.01
CA PHE A 129 2.41 -0.87 -12.48
C PHE A 129 1.77 0.07 -13.50
N ARG A 130 2.04 -0.08 -14.81
CA ARG A 130 1.42 0.73 -15.88
C ARG A 130 -0.03 0.37 -16.16
N ASN A 131 -0.47 -0.84 -15.79
CA ASN A 131 -1.82 -1.30 -16.04
C ASN A 131 -2.82 -0.57 -15.13
N PRO A 132 -4.07 -0.36 -15.55
CA PRO A 132 -5.12 0.11 -14.66
C PRO A 132 -5.28 -0.80 -13.45
N LEU A 133 -5.66 -0.22 -12.31
CA LEU A 133 -6.06 -0.98 -11.14
C LEU A 133 -7.45 -1.58 -11.39
N THR A 134 -7.63 -2.85 -11.04
CA THR A 134 -8.92 -3.55 -11.14
C THR A 134 -9.26 -4.25 -9.83
N GLU A 135 -10.51 -4.56 -9.61
CA GLU A 135 -10.95 -5.38 -8.49
C GLU A 135 -10.24 -6.74 -8.53
N GLN A 136 -10.15 -7.36 -9.70
CA GLN A 136 -9.49 -8.65 -9.87
C GLN A 136 -8.01 -8.59 -9.45
N SER A 137 -7.27 -7.54 -9.84
CA SER A 137 -5.87 -7.40 -9.44
C SER A 137 -5.71 -7.31 -7.91
N LEU A 138 -6.65 -6.67 -7.22
CA LEU A 138 -6.63 -6.60 -5.76
C LEU A 138 -6.93 -7.96 -5.12
N PHE A 139 -7.85 -8.72 -5.68
CA PHE A 139 -8.14 -10.09 -5.23
C PHE A 139 -6.98 -11.04 -5.50
N ASP A 140 -6.33 -10.94 -6.65
CA ASP A 140 -5.14 -11.73 -6.98
C ASP A 140 -3.99 -11.44 -6.01
N TRP A 141 -3.73 -10.17 -5.69
CA TRP A 141 -2.74 -9.78 -4.71
C TRP A 141 -3.06 -10.29 -3.31
N HIS A 142 -4.32 -10.26 -2.92
CA HIS A 142 -4.77 -10.81 -1.65
C HIS A 142 -4.58 -12.33 -1.59
N ILE A 143 -4.87 -13.04 -2.68
CA ILE A 143 -4.62 -14.49 -2.81
C ILE A 143 -3.12 -14.79 -2.72
N MET A 144 -2.26 -14.06 -3.47
CA MET A 144 -0.81 -14.24 -3.40
C MET A 144 -0.30 -14.13 -1.97
N LEU A 145 -0.80 -13.15 -1.24
CA LEU A 145 -0.32 -12.80 0.09
C LEU A 145 -0.77 -13.77 1.18
N LEU A 146 -2.02 -14.23 1.13
CA LEU A 146 -2.69 -14.90 2.24
C LEU A 146 -3.16 -16.33 1.94
N SER A 147 -2.84 -16.91 0.79
CA SER A 147 -3.28 -18.28 0.41
C SER A 147 -2.95 -19.35 1.45
N HIS A 148 -2.01 -19.10 2.34
CA HIS A 148 -1.60 -20.02 3.42
C HIS A 148 -2.38 -19.81 4.74
N VAL A 149 -3.11 -18.69 4.88
CA VAL A 149 -3.83 -18.35 6.12
C VAL A 149 -5.17 -19.08 6.14
N LYS A 150 -5.49 -19.70 7.28
CA LYS A 150 -6.78 -20.38 7.48
C LYS A 150 -7.73 -19.47 8.27
N GLY A 151 -9.02 -19.52 7.92
CA GLY A 151 -10.06 -18.80 8.67
C GLY A 151 -10.24 -17.34 8.24
N VAL A 152 -9.54 -16.88 7.21
CA VAL A 152 -9.70 -15.57 6.60
C VAL A 152 -10.37 -15.75 5.23
N GLU A 153 -11.29 -14.90 4.87
CA GLU A 153 -11.89 -14.85 3.54
C GLU A 153 -10.90 -14.28 2.53
N ILE A 154 -10.41 -15.12 1.62
CA ILE A 154 -9.32 -14.79 0.69
C ILE A 154 -9.87 -14.47 -0.70
N GLY A 155 -9.31 -13.45 -1.37
CA GLY A 155 -9.68 -13.07 -2.74
C GLY A 155 -11.06 -12.45 -2.87
N LYS A 156 -11.58 -11.84 -1.81
CA LYS A 156 -12.85 -11.10 -1.81
C LYS A 156 -12.86 -10.05 -0.71
N TRP A 157 -13.77 -9.10 -0.80
CA TRP A 157 -13.99 -8.10 0.23
C TRP A 157 -14.50 -8.75 1.51
N ARG A 158 -14.16 -8.15 2.68
CA ARG A 158 -14.70 -8.58 3.98
C ARG A 158 -16.23 -8.48 4.01
N THR A 159 -16.86 -9.42 4.70
CA THR A 159 -18.32 -9.52 4.80
C THR A 159 -18.82 -9.57 6.22
N HIS A 160 -17.93 -9.68 7.21
CA HIS A 160 -18.32 -9.79 8.62
C HIS A 160 -19.08 -8.55 9.09
N PRO A 161 -20.11 -8.69 9.95
CA PRO A 161 -20.93 -7.58 10.42
C PRO A 161 -20.26 -6.74 11.51
N GLU A 162 -19.24 -7.27 12.19
CA GLU A 162 -18.52 -6.56 13.23
C GLU A 162 -17.73 -5.38 12.64
N PRO A 163 -17.65 -4.24 13.35
CA PRO A 163 -16.87 -3.11 12.91
C PRO A 163 -15.38 -3.45 12.74
N MET A 164 -14.81 -3.09 11.61
CA MET A 164 -13.36 -3.14 11.40
C MET A 164 -12.73 -1.91 12.04
N GLN A 165 -11.94 -2.11 13.09
CA GLN A 165 -11.41 -1.04 13.93
C GLN A 165 -9.89 -1.12 14.07
N VAL A 166 -9.24 0.05 14.10
CA VAL A 166 -7.87 0.21 14.55
C VAL A 166 -7.90 0.60 16.02
N VAL A 167 -7.40 -0.28 16.88
CA VAL A 167 -7.46 -0.13 18.32
C VAL A 167 -6.07 -0.16 18.96
N SER A 168 -5.94 0.43 20.15
CA SER A 168 -4.80 0.25 21.03
C SER A 168 -5.25 0.08 22.48
N GLY A 169 -4.41 -0.51 23.32
CA GLY A 169 -4.72 -0.75 24.72
C GLY A 169 -4.76 -2.25 25.07
N ALA A 170 -4.98 -2.56 26.35
CA ALA A 170 -5.14 -3.93 26.79
C ALA A 170 -6.56 -4.43 26.48
N LEU A 171 -6.69 -5.74 26.35
CA LEU A 171 -7.98 -6.40 26.12
C LEU A 171 -9.02 -5.95 27.17
N GLY A 172 -10.18 -5.47 26.71
CA GLY A 172 -11.25 -4.91 27.54
C GLY A 172 -11.06 -3.45 27.99
N LYS A 173 -9.99 -2.78 27.51
CA LYS A 173 -9.72 -1.34 27.70
C LYS A 173 -9.22 -0.71 26.40
N GLU A 174 -9.70 -1.21 25.28
CA GLU A 174 -9.28 -0.76 23.97
C GLU A 174 -9.74 0.68 23.72
N LYS A 175 -8.84 1.47 23.15
CA LYS A 175 -9.15 2.79 22.59
C LYS A 175 -9.26 2.66 21.07
N VAL A 176 -10.44 2.90 20.55
CA VAL A 176 -10.67 2.95 19.10
C VAL A 176 -10.06 4.24 18.54
N HIS A 177 -9.15 4.10 17.59
CA HIS A 177 -8.52 5.21 16.87
C HIS A 177 -9.19 5.48 15.54
N PHE A 178 -9.64 4.44 14.90
CA PHE A 178 -10.31 4.49 13.61
C PHE A 178 -11.31 3.34 13.49
N GLU A 179 -12.42 3.59 12.80
CA GLU A 179 -13.38 2.59 12.37
C GLU A 179 -13.63 2.75 10.88
N ALA A 180 -13.46 1.66 10.15
CA ALA A 180 -13.68 1.62 8.72
C ALA A 180 -15.18 1.56 8.36
N PRO A 181 -15.56 1.86 7.11
CA PRO A 181 -16.93 1.72 6.64
C PRO A 181 -17.49 0.31 6.90
N PRO A 182 -18.80 0.16 7.13
CA PRO A 182 -19.40 -1.16 7.32
C PRO A 182 -19.18 -2.07 6.10
N SER A 183 -19.03 -3.38 6.34
CA SER A 183 -18.68 -4.36 5.30
C SER A 183 -19.62 -4.32 4.08
N HIS A 184 -20.91 -4.09 4.29
CA HIS A 184 -21.88 -4.00 3.20
C HIS A 184 -21.65 -2.84 2.23
N SER A 185 -20.95 -1.78 2.65
CA SER A 185 -20.61 -0.62 1.80
C SER A 185 -19.27 -0.76 1.08
N VAL A 186 -18.43 -1.71 1.50
CA VAL A 186 -17.07 -1.90 0.94
C VAL A 186 -17.07 -2.07 -0.59
N PRO A 187 -17.96 -2.87 -1.22
CA PRO A 187 -17.94 -3.03 -2.67
C PRO A 187 -18.12 -1.70 -3.42
N GLU A 188 -19.05 -0.85 -2.98
CA GLU A 188 -19.29 0.44 -3.61
C GLU A 188 -18.15 1.45 -3.31
N GLU A 189 -17.59 1.46 -2.11
CA GLU A 189 -16.43 2.29 -1.78
C GLU A 189 -15.20 1.87 -2.60
N MET A 190 -14.95 0.58 -2.78
CA MET A 190 -13.85 0.07 -3.60
C MET A 190 -14.04 0.36 -5.08
N LYS A 191 -15.26 0.33 -5.59
CA LYS A 191 -15.57 0.74 -6.96
C LYS A 191 -15.27 2.23 -7.20
N LYS A 192 -15.61 3.11 -6.24
CA LYS A 192 -15.25 4.53 -6.27
C LYS A 192 -13.73 4.70 -6.20
N TYR A 193 -13.06 3.98 -5.31
CA TYR A 193 -11.61 3.99 -5.14
C TYR A 193 -10.88 3.59 -6.42
N ILE A 194 -11.22 2.46 -7.03
CA ILE A 194 -10.61 1.97 -8.27
C ILE A 194 -10.79 2.98 -9.41
N ARG A 195 -11.98 3.57 -9.53
CA ARG A 195 -12.23 4.65 -10.50
C ARG A 195 -11.34 5.85 -10.23
N TRP A 196 -11.29 6.34 -8.99
CA TRP A 196 -10.43 7.45 -8.58
C TRP A 196 -8.97 7.16 -8.88
N PHE A 197 -8.48 5.96 -8.55
CA PHE A 197 -7.10 5.56 -8.81
C PHE A 197 -6.74 5.65 -10.29
N ASN A 198 -7.62 5.18 -11.16
CA ASN A 198 -7.40 5.18 -12.61
C ASN A 198 -7.59 6.59 -13.21
N ASP A 199 -8.60 7.33 -12.77
CA ASP A 199 -8.85 8.71 -13.25
C ASP A 199 -7.73 9.67 -12.89
N THR A 200 -7.05 9.46 -11.75
CA THR A 200 -5.95 10.31 -11.28
C THR A 200 -4.57 9.87 -11.77
N ALA A 201 -4.47 8.76 -12.49
CA ALA A 201 -3.23 8.27 -13.09
C ALA A 201 -2.71 9.23 -14.19
N PRO A 202 -1.42 9.14 -14.55
CA PRO A 202 -0.88 9.90 -15.68
C PRO A 202 -1.71 9.70 -16.96
N GLY A 203 -2.16 10.80 -17.55
CA GLY A 203 -3.07 10.79 -18.70
C GLY A 203 -4.54 10.51 -18.38
N GLY A 204 -4.90 10.32 -17.14
CA GLY A 204 -6.27 10.16 -16.70
C GLY A 204 -7.07 11.46 -16.67
N SER A 205 -8.41 11.34 -16.61
CA SER A 205 -9.34 12.49 -16.70
C SER A 205 -9.20 13.52 -15.56
N LYS A 206 -8.63 13.10 -14.42
CA LYS A 206 -8.41 13.90 -13.22
C LYS A 206 -6.97 13.77 -12.72
N GLU A 207 -6.03 13.72 -13.63
CA GLU A 207 -4.62 13.47 -13.34
C GLU A 207 -4.08 14.31 -12.16
N ILE A 208 -3.47 13.63 -11.18
CA ILE A 208 -2.66 14.25 -10.14
C ILE A 208 -1.20 14.18 -10.57
N LYS A 209 -0.65 15.31 -11.03
CA LYS A 209 0.71 15.37 -11.60
C LYS A 209 1.82 15.01 -10.63
N SER A 210 1.63 15.23 -9.33
CA SER A 210 2.61 14.86 -8.30
C SER A 210 2.47 13.39 -7.92
N GLY A 211 3.39 12.54 -8.40
CA GLY A 211 3.44 11.11 -8.06
C GLY A 211 3.45 10.85 -6.55
N PRO A 212 4.31 11.53 -5.75
CA PRO A 212 4.30 11.36 -4.29
C PRO A 212 2.97 11.73 -3.63
N VAL A 213 2.32 12.79 -4.05
CA VAL A 213 1.01 13.21 -3.50
C VAL A 213 -0.06 12.17 -3.86
N ARG A 214 -0.12 11.75 -5.12
CA ARG A 214 -1.07 10.71 -5.54
C ARG A 214 -0.86 9.40 -4.81
N SER A 215 0.39 8.99 -4.63
CA SER A 215 0.75 7.79 -3.86
C SER A 215 0.25 7.87 -2.41
N ALA A 216 0.47 9.01 -1.73
CA ALA A 216 0.03 9.22 -0.36
C ALA A 216 -1.50 9.19 -0.23
N ILE A 217 -2.22 9.87 -1.14
CA ILE A 217 -3.70 9.86 -1.13
C ILE A 217 -4.22 8.46 -1.43
N SER A 218 -3.63 7.78 -2.39
CA SER A 218 -4.00 6.40 -2.75
C SER A 218 -3.91 5.45 -1.56
N HIS A 219 -2.80 5.53 -0.82
CA HIS A 219 -2.61 4.74 0.39
C HIS A 219 -3.64 5.10 1.47
N LEU A 220 -3.78 6.38 1.79
CA LEU A 220 -4.73 6.85 2.79
C LEU A 220 -6.17 6.44 2.45
N TYR A 221 -6.59 6.58 1.19
CA TYR A 221 -7.94 6.24 0.76
C TYR A 221 -8.20 4.74 0.91
N PHE A 222 -7.28 3.89 0.44
CA PHE A 222 -7.38 2.44 0.58
C PHE A 222 -7.44 2.00 2.05
N GLU A 223 -6.53 2.49 2.88
CA GLU A 223 -6.49 2.18 4.31
C GLU A 223 -7.73 2.69 5.05
N SER A 224 -8.35 3.78 4.59
CA SER A 224 -9.60 4.28 5.17
C SER A 224 -10.80 3.38 4.84
N ILE A 225 -10.82 2.71 3.72
CA ILE A 225 -11.85 1.73 3.40
C ILE A 225 -11.59 0.40 4.13
N HIS A 226 -10.33 0.01 4.22
CA HIS A 226 -9.87 -1.23 4.86
C HIS A 226 -10.64 -2.46 4.38
N PRO A 227 -10.57 -2.79 3.07
CA PRO A 227 -11.57 -3.62 2.41
C PRO A 227 -11.46 -5.13 2.69
N PHE A 228 -10.33 -5.61 3.22
CA PHE A 228 -10.08 -7.02 3.49
C PHE A 228 -10.14 -7.32 4.99
N GLU A 229 -10.26 -8.59 5.36
CA GLU A 229 -10.15 -9.01 6.78
C GLU A 229 -8.72 -8.91 7.29
N ASP A 230 -7.73 -9.19 6.44
CA ASP A 230 -6.29 -9.11 6.71
C ASP A 230 -5.54 -8.67 5.45
N GLY A 231 -4.26 -8.32 5.58
CA GLY A 231 -3.40 -7.96 4.45
C GLY A 231 -3.57 -6.55 3.90
N ASN A 232 -4.47 -5.73 4.46
CA ASN A 232 -4.71 -4.37 3.97
C ASN A 232 -3.42 -3.54 3.94
N GLY A 233 -2.65 -3.53 5.02
CA GLY A 233 -1.41 -2.74 5.09
C GLY A 233 -0.39 -3.10 4.01
N ARG A 234 -0.17 -4.38 3.75
CA ARG A 234 0.76 -4.84 2.69
C ARG A 234 0.26 -4.48 1.29
N ILE A 235 -1.04 -4.67 1.03
CA ILE A 235 -1.67 -4.30 -0.24
C ILE A 235 -1.71 -2.77 -0.40
N GLY A 236 -2.05 -2.02 0.64
CA GLY A 236 -2.07 -0.56 0.62
C GLY A 236 -0.71 0.04 0.28
N ARG A 237 0.38 -0.50 0.84
CA ARG A 237 1.76 -0.10 0.49
C ARG A 237 2.11 -0.47 -0.95
N ALA A 238 1.71 -1.65 -1.43
CA ALA A 238 1.90 -2.07 -2.81
C ALA A 238 1.15 -1.16 -3.81
N ILE A 239 -0.07 -0.73 -3.46
CA ILE A 239 -0.84 0.25 -4.24
C ILE A 239 -0.14 1.62 -4.24
N ALA A 240 0.38 2.07 -3.10
CA ALA A 240 1.12 3.32 -3.00
C ALA A 240 2.37 3.31 -3.89
N GLU A 241 3.11 2.19 -3.91
CA GLU A 241 4.24 1.97 -4.81
C GLU A 241 3.81 2.00 -6.28
N LYS A 242 2.74 1.30 -6.64
CA LYS A 242 2.17 1.33 -8.00
C LYS A 242 1.84 2.76 -8.43
N ALA A 243 1.16 3.53 -7.57
CA ALA A 243 0.80 4.92 -7.86
C ALA A 243 2.04 5.80 -8.03
N LEU A 244 3.06 5.63 -7.18
CA LEU A 244 4.32 6.36 -7.27
C LEU A 244 5.07 6.01 -8.56
N SER A 245 5.20 4.73 -8.87
CA SER A 245 5.87 4.23 -10.08
C SER A 245 5.22 4.75 -11.36
N GLN A 246 3.89 4.80 -11.41
CA GLN A 246 3.18 5.46 -12.52
C GLN A 246 3.55 6.94 -12.64
N GLY A 247 3.61 7.66 -11.52
CA GLY A 247 3.89 9.10 -11.50
C GLY A 247 5.32 9.47 -11.86
N ILE A 248 6.30 8.59 -11.60
CA ILE A 248 7.72 8.81 -11.96
C ILE A 248 8.14 8.07 -13.25
N GLY A 249 7.22 7.31 -13.88
CA GLY A 249 7.44 6.62 -15.16
C GLY A 249 8.35 5.38 -15.06
N ARG A 250 8.44 4.76 -13.92
CA ARG A 250 9.37 3.65 -13.65
C ARG A 250 8.71 2.50 -12.97
#